data_65aaec9805f60adb9f3d2728be4c35e0
#
_entry.id   65aaec9805f60adb9f3d2728be4c35e0
#
_cell.length_a   1.000
_cell.length_b   1.000
_cell.length_c   1.000
_cell.angle_alpha   90.00
_cell.angle_beta   90.00
_cell.angle_gamma   90.00
#
_symmetry.space_group_name_H-M   'P 1'
#
loop_
_entity.id
_entity.type
_entity.pdbx_description
1 polymer ?
#
loop_
_entity_poly.entity_id
_entity_poly.type
_entity_poly.pdbx_seq_one_letter_code
_entity_poly.pdbx_strand_id
1 'polypeptide(L)'
;KLMLEIVEGRKPVIAKVHGAAFAAGCQLVASCDLAISSEDAIFATPGVNIGLFCSTPMVAVSRKVTRKKMMKMLLTGESINANYAKEIGLINDYYPSSELEEEVLKITNKIASKSNLIVNIGKKAFYKQLEMPLNKAYKYTSEVMTKNAMKIDAKEGISAFLEKRKPSWKNK
;
A
#
# COMPACT_ATOMS: atom_id res chain seq x y z
N LYS A 1 -3.44 -9.10 -14.32
CA LYS A 1 -3.39 -10.19 -13.35
C LYS A 1 -2.52 -9.84 -12.15
N LEU A 2 -1.20 -9.56 -12.31
CA LEU A 2 -0.26 -9.26 -11.22
C LEU A 2 -0.78 -8.18 -10.24
N MET A 3 -1.26 -7.05 -10.73
CA MET A 3 -1.71 -5.93 -9.88
C MET A 3 -2.91 -6.31 -9.00
N LEU A 4 -3.82 -7.11 -9.53
CA LEU A 4 -4.94 -7.64 -8.73
C LEU A 4 -4.47 -8.62 -7.67
N GLU A 5 -3.49 -9.48 -7.98
CA GLU A 5 -2.91 -10.40 -7.00
C GLU A 5 -2.20 -9.69 -5.85
N ILE A 6 -1.59 -8.52 -6.11
CA ILE A 6 -1.01 -7.67 -5.07
C ILE A 6 -2.10 -7.12 -4.15
N VAL A 7 -3.16 -6.55 -4.72
CA VAL A 7 -4.24 -5.91 -3.96
C VAL A 7 -5.08 -6.95 -3.19
N GLU A 8 -5.45 -8.05 -3.83
CA GLU A 8 -6.30 -9.11 -3.28
C GLU A 8 -5.53 -10.15 -2.45
N GLY A 9 -4.20 -10.12 -2.53
CA GLY A 9 -3.32 -11.05 -1.86
C GLY A 9 -3.45 -11.04 -0.33
N ARG A 10 -3.03 -12.14 0.29
CA ARG A 10 -3.15 -12.30 1.75
C ARG A 10 -2.10 -11.53 2.55
N LYS A 11 -0.92 -11.35 1.96
CA LYS A 11 0.20 -10.68 2.63
C LYS A 11 0.31 -9.24 2.17
N PRO A 12 0.71 -8.32 3.05
CA PRO A 12 1.12 -6.98 2.62
C PRO A 12 2.28 -7.07 1.64
N VAL A 13 2.25 -6.21 0.63
CA VAL A 13 3.31 -6.05 -0.36
C VAL A 13 3.87 -4.64 -0.24
N ILE A 14 5.18 -4.54 -0.07
CA ILE A 14 5.90 -3.27 0.06
C ILE A 14 6.78 -3.08 -1.17
N ALA A 15 6.59 -1.99 -1.88
CA ALA A 15 7.52 -1.59 -2.93
C ALA A 15 8.74 -0.91 -2.30
N LYS A 16 9.93 -1.49 -2.51
CA LYS A 16 11.22 -0.85 -2.27
C LYS A 16 11.75 -0.36 -3.62
N VAL A 17 11.74 0.94 -3.82
CA VAL A 17 12.00 1.56 -5.12
C VAL A 17 13.36 2.26 -5.12
N HIS A 18 14.18 1.95 -6.12
CA HIS A 18 15.39 2.68 -6.43
C HIS A 18 15.43 2.99 -7.92
N GLY A 19 15.94 4.15 -8.31
CA GLY A 19 15.98 4.58 -9.72
C GLY A 19 14.59 4.88 -10.29
N ALA A 20 14.33 4.52 -11.54
CA ALA A 20 13.14 4.92 -12.29
C ALA A 20 11.99 3.90 -12.20
N ALA A 21 10.82 4.36 -11.77
CA ALA A 21 9.56 3.61 -11.80
C ALA A 21 8.59 4.26 -12.81
N PHE A 22 8.66 3.87 -14.09
CA PHE A 22 7.88 4.47 -15.17
C PHE A 22 6.77 3.54 -15.67
N ALA A 23 5.68 4.11 -16.16
CA ALA A 23 4.55 3.41 -16.77
C ALA A 23 4.09 2.20 -15.92
N ALA A 24 4.31 0.97 -16.38
CA ALA A 24 3.98 -0.25 -15.64
C ALA A 24 4.74 -0.37 -14.30
N GLY A 25 5.96 0.18 -14.20
CA GLY A 25 6.71 0.27 -12.94
C GLY A 25 6.01 1.19 -11.93
N CYS A 26 5.56 2.37 -12.37
CA CYS A 26 4.76 3.29 -11.54
C CYS A 26 3.43 2.64 -11.11
N GLN A 27 2.77 1.90 -12.03
CA GLN A 27 1.58 1.11 -11.73
C GLN A 27 1.83 0.07 -10.64
N LEU A 28 2.95 -0.66 -10.73
CA LEU A 28 3.34 -1.67 -9.76
C LEU A 28 3.52 -1.04 -8.37
N VAL A 29 4.27 0.05 -8.28
CA VAL A 29 4.46 0.81 -7.03
C VAL A 29 3.12 1.23 -6.43
N ALA A 30 2.25 1.84 -7.23
CA ALA A 30 0.92 2.28 -6.78
C ALA A 30 -0.02 1.13 -6.39
N SER A 31 0.20 -0.09 -6.90
CA SER A 31 -0.59 -1.27 -6.55
C SER A 31 -0.17 -1.90 -5.23
N CYS A 32 1.06 -1.66 -4.77
CA CYS A 32 1.53 -2.16 -3.49
C CYS A 32 0.81 -1.50 -2.31
N ASP A 33 0.76 -2.19 -1.17
CA ASP A 33 0.12 -1.67 0.05
C ASP A 33 0.90 -0.49 0.63
N LEU A 34 2.23 -0.57 0.58
CA LEU A 34 3.16 0.48 0.95
C LEU A 34 4.22 0.65 -0.13
N ALA A 35 4.80 1.84 -0.21
CA ALA A 35 5.90 2.13 -1.09
C ALA A 35 6.92 3.04 -0.41
N ILE A 36 8.18 2.66 -0.44
CA ILE A 36 9.31 3.42 0.11
C ILE A 36 10.38 3.48 -0.97
N SER A 37 10.97 4.64 -1.18
CA SER A 37 11.96 4.81 -2.23
C SER A 37 13.29 5.35 -1.72
N SER A 38 14.32 5.24 -2.56
CA SER A 38 15.52 6.06 -2.43
C SER A 38 15.21 7.51 -2.81
N GLU A 39 16.00 8.44 -2.31
CA GLU A 39 15.84 9.88 -2.56
C GLU A 39 16.04 10.26 -4.05
N ASP A 40 16.82 9.47 -4.78
CA ASP A 40 17.10 9.60 -6.21
C ASP A 40 16.05 8.91 -7.11
N ALA A 41 15.07 8.24 -6.54
CA ALA A 41 14.01 7.60 -7.31
C ALA A 41 13.13 8.62 -8.04
N ILE A 42 12.73 8.25 -9.25
CA ILE A 42 11.85 9.05 -10.10
C ILE A 42 10.66 8.22 -10.60
N PHE A 43 9.50 8.88 -10.73
CA PHE A 43 8.24 8.23 -11.11
C PHE A 43 7.61 8.98 -12.29
N ALA A 44 7.01 8.26 -13.23
CA ALA A 44 6.32 8.89 -14.36
C ALA A 44 5.27 7.98 -15.01
N THR A 45 4.36 8.62 -15.74
CA THR A 45 3.44 7.95 -16.68
C THR A 45 3.64 8.52 -18.09
N PRO A 46 4.82 8.26 -18.72
CA PRO A 46 5.32 9.02 -19.88
C PRO A 46 4.79 8.53 -21.23
N GLY A 47 3.72 7.74 -21.29
CA GLY A 47 3.20 7.16 -22.53
C GLY A 47 2.92 8.18 -23.63
N VAL A 48 2.46 9.40 -23.27
CA VAL A 48 2.17 10.47 -24.25
C VAL A 48 3.40 10.89 -25.05
N ASN A 49 4.60 10.73 -24.52
CA ASN A 49 5.85 11.08 -25.21
C ASN A 49 6.17 10.14 -26.40
N ILE A 50 5.50 8.98 -26.46
CA ILE A 50 5.66 7.98 -27.53
C ILE A 50 4.33 7.67 -28.24
N GLY A 51 3.34 8.57 -28.14
CA GLY A 51 2.04 8.39 -28.79
C GLY A 51 1.11 7.38 -28.10
N LEU A 52 1.37 6.98 -26.88
CA LEU A 52 0.52 6.10 -26.08
C LEU A 52 -0.04 6.88 -24.88
N PHE A 53 -1.18 6.44 -24.37
CA PHE A 53 -1.70 6.93 -23.09
C PHE A 53 -1.52 5.86 -22.01
N CYS A 54 -1.03 6.23 -20.83
CA CYS A 54 -0.81 5.27 -19.72
C CYS A 54 -2.13 4.81 -19.09
N SER A 55 -3.02 4.18 -19.90
CA SER A 55 -4.39 3.83 -19.51
C SER A 55 -4.47 2.79 -18.41
N THR A 56 -3.60 1.78 -18.41
CA THR A 56 -3.55 0.79 -17.30
C THR A 56 -2.82 1.32 -16.07
N PRO A 57 -1.69 2.04 -16.18
CA PRO A 57 -1.05 2.69 -15.04
C PRO A 57 -1.95 3.68 -14.29
N MET A 58 -2.77 4.46 -15.01
CA MET A 58 -3.66 5.42 -14.37
C MET A 58 -4.64 4.79 -13.38
N VAL A 59 -5.03 3.53 -13.58
CA VAL A 59 -5.99 2.84 -12.68
C VAL A 59 -5.46 2.74 -11.27
N ALA A 60 -4.21 2.30 -11.10
CA ALA A 60 -3.60 2.17 -9.78
C ALA A 60 -3.20 3.54 -9.20
N VAL A 61 -2.54 4.38 -10.01
CA VAL A 61 -1.99 5.66 -9.55
C VAL A 61 -3.11 6.63 -9.16
N SER A 62 -4.22 6.72 -9.92
CA SER A 62 -5.34 7.60 -9.59
C SER A 62 -6.10 7.23 -8.31
N ARG A 63 -5.87 6.02 -7.78
CA ARG A 63 -6.40 5.59 -6.48
C ARG A 63 -5.53 6.00 -5.29
N LYS A 64 -4.35 6.54 -5.55
CA LYS A 64 -3.39 6.98 -4.53
C LYS A 64 -3.24 8.50 -4.50
N VAL A 65 -3.26 9.14 -5.67
CA VAL A 65 -3.06 10.58 -5.81
C VAL A 65 -4.34 11.30 -6.23
N THR A 66 -4.42 12.61 -6.01
CA THR A 66 -5.60 13.38 -6.42
C THR A 66 -5.73 13.45 -7.95
N ARG A 67 -6.97 13.60 -8.43
CA ARG A 67 -7.29 13.63 -9.87
C ARG A 67 -6.44 14.64 -10.67
N LYS A 68 -6.24 15.85 -10.13
CA LYS A 68 -5.45 16.91 -10.82
C LYS A 68 -3.97 16.53 -10.91
N LYS A 69 -3.39 15.96 -9.86
CA LYS A 69 -2.00 15.49 -9.86
C LYS A 69 -1.82 14.35 -10.87
N MET A 70 -2.76 13.38 -10.88
CA MET A 70 -2.75 12.29 -11.85
C MET A 70 -2.84 12.79 -13.29
N MET A 71 -3.80 13.68 -13.59
CA MET A 71 -3.95 14.24 -14.94
C MET A 71 -2.70 14.99 -15.40
N LYS A 72 -2.02 15.73 -14.51
CA LYS A 72 -0.75 16.37 -14.86
C LYS A 72 0.28 15.31 -15.29
N MET A 73 0.49 14.25 -14.50
CA MET A 73 1.43 13.19 -14.85
C MET A 73 1.09 12.52 -16.20
N LEU A 74 -0.21 12.26 -16.45
CA LEU A 74 -0.67 11.60 -17.68
C LEU A 74 -0.51 12.47 -18.94
N LEU A 75 -0.85 13.76 -18.83
CA LEU A 75 -0.90 14.67 -19.99
C LEU A 75 0.47 15.23 -20.35
N THR A 76 1.36 15.41 -19.36
CA THR A 76 2.69 15.96 -19.62
C THR A 76 3.75 14.88 -19.83
N GLY A 77 3.53 13.68 -19.27
CA GLY A 77 4.55 12.62 -19.25
C GLY A 77 5.81 12.98 -18.45
N GLU A 78 5.77 14.08 -17.69
CA GLU A 78 6.89 14.52 -16.86
C GLU A 78 7.18 13.55 -15.72
N SER A 79 8.45 13.38 -15.40
CA SER A 79 8.86 12.65 -14.20
C SER A 79 8.74 13.52 -12.95
N ILE A 80 8.44 12.87 -11.84
CA ILE A 80 8.42 13.47 -10.50
C ILE A 80 9.48 12.79 -9.62
N ASN A 81 10.10 13.54 -8.72
CA ASN A 81 11.07 13.02 -7.77
C ASN A 81 10.40 12.38 -6.53
N ALA A 82 11.19 11.73 -5.68
CA ALA A 82 10.73 11.05 -4.49
C ALA A 82 10.03 11.99 -3.49
N ASN A 83 10.54 13.21 -3.31
CA ASN A 83 9.91 14.18 -2.41
C ASN A 83 8.48 14.53 -2.86
N TYR A 84 8.29 14.84 -4.14
CA TYR A 84 6.97 15.15 -4.67
C TYR A 84 6.05 13.93 -4.71
N ALA A 85 6.61 12.73 -4.98
CA ALA A 85 5.85 11.47 -4.92
C ALA A 85 5.29 11.21 -3.51
N LYS A 86 6.05 11.52 -2.45
CA LYS A 86 5.58 11.48 -1.05
C LYS A 86 4.51 12.54 -0.80
N GLU A 87 4.75 13.79 -1.21
CA GLU A 87 3.78 14.90 -1.04
C GLU A 87 2.40 14.56 -1.61
N ILE A 88 2.35 13.93 -2.79
CA ILE A 88 1.09 13.61 -3.45
C ILE A 88 0.49 12.26 -3.03
N GLY A 89 1.15 11.51 -2.15
CA GLY A 89 0.66 10.24 -1.61
C GLY A 89 0.90 9.02 -2.51
N LEU A 90 1.79 9.12 -3.49
CA LEU A 90 2.19 7.97 -4.33
C LEU A 90 3.06 6.98 -3.56
N ILE A 91 3.94 7.49 -2.70
CA ILE A 91 4.78 6.70 -1.80
C ILE A 91 4.60 7.16 -0.35
N ASN A 92 4.96 6.30 0.61
CA ASN A 92 4.88 6.60 2.04
C ASN A 92 6.05 7.45 2.52
N ASP A 93 7.27 7.12 2.08
CA ASP A 93 8.49 7.82 2.49
C ASP A 93 9.63 7.59 1.50
N TYR A 94 10.72 8.34 1.67
CA TYR A 94 11.97 8.15 0.95
C TYR A 94 13.17 8.40 1.86
N TYR A 95 14.29 7.75 1.56
CA TYR A 95 15.53 7.78 2.34
C TYR A 95 16.76 7.84 1.44
N PRO A 96 17.93 8.23 1.94
CA PRO A 96 19.19 8.04 1.23
C PRO A 96 19.34 6.59 0.77
N SER A 97 19.91 6.37 -0.42
CA SER A 97 20.04 5.03 -1.00
C SER A 97 20.78 4.05 -0.09
N SER A 98 21.71 4.55 0.73
CA SER A 98 22.43 3.75 1.74
C SER A 98 21.58 3.29 2.92
N GLU A 99 20.48 3.98 3.22
CA GLU A 99 19.59 3.71 4.37
C GLU A 99 18.32 2.98 3.97
N LEU A 100 17.98 2.97 2.67
CA LEU A 100 16.71 2.43 2.17
C LEU A 100 16.44 1.00 2.63
N GLU A 101 17.44 0.12 2.60
CA GLU A 101 17.28 -1.28 3.01
C GLU A 101 16.90 -1.39 4.48
N GLU A 102 17.62 -0.67 5.35
CA GLU A 102 17.40 -0.70 6.79
C GLU A 102 16.00 -0.17 7.14
N GLU A 103 15.58 0.95 6.53
CA GLU A 103 14.27 1.57 6.79
C GLU A 103 13.11 0.68 6.30
N VAL A 104 13.27 0.04 5.16
CA VAL A 104 12.28 -0.96 4.68
C VAL A 104 12.21 -2.16 5.62
N LEU A 105 13.34 -2.66 6.10
CA LEU A 105 13.39 -3.76 7.06
C LEU A 105 12.74 -3.41 8.40
N LYS A 106 12.91 -2.19 8.92
CA LYS A 106 12.23 -1.72 10.14
C LYS A 106 10.70 -1.84 10.00
N ILE A 107 10.15 -1.37 8.89
CA ILE A 107 8.70 -1.42 8.64
C ILE A 107 8.25 -2.87 8.42
N THR A 108 8.97 -3.64 7.63
CA THR A 108 8.67 -5.05 7.36
C THR A 108 8.64 -5.87 8.64
N ASN A 109 9.65 -5.72 9.50
CA ASN A 109 9.71 -6.41 10.79
C ASN A 109 8.58 -5.99 11.73
N LYS A 110 8.21 -4.70 11.74
CA LYS A 110 7.08 -4.20 12.52
C LYS A 110 5.76 -4.82 12.06
N ILE A 111 5.55 -4.99 10.75
CA ILE A 111 4.36 -5.66 10.21
C ILE A 111 4.42 -7.16 10.50
N ALA A 112 5.55 -7.81 10.25
CA ALA A 112 5.75 -9.24 10.48
C ALA A 112 5.59 -9.66 11.96
N SER A 113 5.78 -8.72 12.89
CA SER A 113 5.55 -8.97 14.33
C SER A 113 4.07 -9.04 14.72
N LYS A 114 3.13 -8.77 13.79
CA LYS A 114 1.69 -8.81 14.04
C LYS A 114 1.11 -10.18 13.65
N SER A 115 -0.09 -10.48 14.12
CA SER A 115 -0.83 -11.66 13.67
C SER A 115 -1.05 -11.59 12.15
N ASN A 116 -0.53 -12.57 11.41
CA ASN A 116 -0.73 -12.68 9.96
C ASN A 116 -2.21 -12.83 9.59
N LEU A 117 -2.98 -13.52 10.44
CA LEU A 117 -4.42 -13.67 10.25
C LEU A 117 -5.12 -12.31 10.30
N ILE A 118 -4.83 -11.51 11.33
CA ILE A 118 -5.47 -10.21 11.53
C ILE A 118 -5.08 -9.21 10.44
N VAL A 119 -3.80 -9.18 10.06
CA VAL A 119 -3.31 -8.35 8.96
C VAL A 119 -4.01 -8.72 7.64
N ASN A 120 -4.17 -10.02 7.34
CA ASN A 120 -4.87 -10.49 6.14
C ASN A 120 -6.37 -10.10 6.16
N ILE A 121 -7.06 -10.29 7.29
CA ILE A 121 -8.47 -9.89 7.45
C ILE A 121 -8.60 -8.38 7.19
N GLY A 122 -7.74 -7.58 7.81
CA GLY A 122 -7.73 -6.13 7.69
C GLY A 122 -7.45 -5.66 6.26
N LYS A 123 -6.41 -6.19 5.62
CA LYS A 123 -6.07 -5.83 4.23
C LYS A 123 -7.23 -6.10 3.27
N LYS A 124 -7.82 -7.29 3.33
CA LYS A 124 -8.97 -7.65 2.48
C LYS A 124 -10.18 -6.74 2.73
N ALA A 125 -10.48 -6.47 3.99
CA ALA A 125 -11.59 -5.61 4.35
C ALA A 125 -11.37 -4.17 3.87
N PHE A 126 -10.14 -3.66 4.00
CA PHE A 126 -9.78 -2.33 3.56
C PHE A 126 -10.05 -2.12 2.06
N TYR A 127 -9.49 -2.96 1.20
CA TYR A 127 -9.70 -2.80 -0.25
C TYR A 127 -11.15 -3.03 -0.66
N LYS A 128 -11.82 -4.01 -0.06
CA LYS A 128 -13.21 -4.31 -0.40
C LYS A 128 -14.17 -3.17 -0.03
N GLN A 129 -13.99 -2.54 1.13
CA GLN A 129 -14.89 -1.46 1.56
C GLN A 129 -14.73 -0.18 0.72
N LEU A 130 -13.53 0.07 0.14
CA LEU A 130 -13.28 1.27 -0.70
C LEU A 130 -14.16 1.32 -1.96
N GLU A 131 -14.64 0.17 -2.43
CA GLU A 131 -15.51 0.07 -3.61
C GLU A 131 -17.00 0.08 -3.24
N MET A 132 -17.34 0.35 -1.95
CA MET A 132 -18.72 0.32 -1.47
C MET A 132 -19.27 1.72 -1.18
N PRO A 133 -20.59 1.94 -1.35
CA PRO A 133 -21.26 3.11 -0.75
C PRO A 133 -21.07 3.12 0.78
N LEU A 134 -20.97 4.31 1.37
CA LEU A 134 -20.59 4.51 2.76
C LEU A 134 -21.38 3.67 3.76
N ASN A 135 -22.70 3.62 3.63
CA ASN A 135 -23.57 2.84 4.51
C ASN A 135 -23.31 1.33 4.42
N LYS A 136 -23.03 0.81 3.21
CA LYS A 136 -22.68 -0.60 2.99
C LYS A 136 -21.28 -0.90 3.51
N ALA A 137 -20.33 0.03 3.36
CA ALA A 137 -18.98 -0.09 3.90
C ALA A 137 -19.01 -0.25 5.44
N TYR A 138 -19.74 0.60 6.16
CA TYR A 138 -19.88 0.48 7.62
C TYR A 138 -20.55 -0.83 8.05
N LYS A 139 -21.62 -1.24 7.37
CA LYS A 139 -22.26 -2.52 7.67
C LYS A 139 -21.29 -3.69 7.50
N TYR A 140 -20.60 -3.74 6.35
CA TYR A 140 -19.62 -4.77 6.05
C TYR A 140 -18.46 -4.79 7.06
N THR A 141 -17.87 -3.62 7.35
CA THR A 141 -16.73 -3.55 8.28
C THR A 141 -17.11 -3.85 9.73
N SER A 142 -18.33 -3.54 10.16
CA SER A 142 -18.85 -3.95 11.48
C SER A 142 -18.94 -5.48 11.59
N GLU A 143 -19.42 -6.17 10.55
CA GLU A 143 -19.43 -7.63 10.51
C GLU A 143 -18.02 -8.22 10.54
N VAL A 144 -17.08 -7.60 9.80
CA VAL A 144 -15.67 -8.01 9.81
C VAL A 144 -15.07 -7.84 11.21
N MET A 145 -15.31 -6.70 11.87
CA MET A 145 -14.81 -6.43 13.22
C MET A 145 -15.36 -7.42 14.24
N THR A 146 -16.65 -7.71 14.19
CA THR A 146 -17.30 -8.70 15.08
C THR A 146 -16.65 -10.08 14.93
N LYS A 147 -16.48 -10.54 13.69
CA LYS A 147 -15.83 -11.83 13.41
C LYS A 147 -14.37 -11.84 13.83
N ASN A 148 -13.66 -10.71 13.66
CA ASN A 148 -12.26 -10.55 14.08
C ASN A 148 -12.13 -10.63 15.62
N ALA A 149 -13.00 -9.94 16.36
CA ALA A 149 -12.98 -9.95 17.83
C ALA A 149 -13.14 -11.36 18.43
N MET A 150 -13.76 -12.28 17.71
CA MET A 150 -13.92 -13.67 18.13
C MET A 150 -12.68 -14.55 17.88
N LYS A 151 -11.67 -14.05 17.16
CA LYS A 151 -10.46 -14.80 16.86
C LYS A 151 -9.56 -14.97 18.09
N ILE A 152 -8.83 -16.09 18.11
CA ILE A 152 -7.88 -16.40 19.20
C ILE A 152 -6.84 -15.29 19.34
N ASP A 153 -6.28 -14.83 18.22
CA ASP A 153 -5.27 -13.77 18.22
C ASP A 153 -5.82 -12.42 18.68
N ALA A 154 -7.10 -12.12 18.47
CA ALA A 154 -7.71 -10.90 19.01
C ALA A 154 -7.82 -10.96 20.53
N LYS A 155 -8.25 -12.11 21.09
CA LYS A 155 -8.30 -12.35 22.52
C LYS A 155 -6.91 -12.31 23.17
N GLU A 156 -5.94 -12.97 22.54
CA GLU A 156 -4.54 -12.95 22.97
C GLU A 156 -3.97 -11.53 22.97
N GLY A 157 -4.21 -10.75 21.92
CA GLY A 157 -3.75 -9.37 21.84
C GLY A 157 -4.31 -8.48 22.94
N ILE A 158 -5.60 -8.63 23.27
CA ILE A 158 -6.26 -7.91 24.37
C ILE A 158 -5.68 -8.33 25.72
N SER A 159 -5.55 -9.64 25.98
CA SER A 159 -4.97 -10.17 27.22
C SER A 159 -3.53 -9.69 27.42
N ALA A 160 -2.69 -9.83 26.37
CA ALA A 160 -1.30 -9.39 26.40
C ALA A 160 -1.17 -7.87 26.68
N PHE A 161 -2.07 -7.06 26.11
CA PHE A 161 -2.11 -5.61 26.38
C PHE A 161 -2.44 -5.30 27.84
N LEU A 162 -3.47 -5.95 28.40
CA LEU A 162 -3.86 -5.77 29.80
C LEU A 162 -2.76 -6.23 30.78
N GLU A 163 -2.10 -7.34 30.45
CA GLU A 163 -1.02 -7.93 31.25
C GLU A 163 0.35 -7.28 31.00
N LYS A 164 0.45 -6.28 30.10
CA LYS A 164 1.69 -5.57 29.71
C LYS A 164 2.80 -6.51 29.24
N ARG A 165 2.46 -7.58 28.56
CA ARG A 165 3.40 -8.56 27.96
C ARG A 165 3.36 -8.54 26.43
N LYS A 166 4.34 -9.18 25.81
CA LYS A 166 4.32 -9.41 24.36
C LYS A 166 3.28 -10.49 24.00
N PRO A 167 2.47 -10.29 22.94
CA PRO A 167 1.51 -11.29 22.49
C PRO A 167 2.21 -12.47 21.80
N SER A 168 1.56 -13.64 21.87
CA SER A 168 1.99 -14.87 21.19
C SER A 168 0.96 -15.29 20.16
N TRP A 169 1.15 -14.89 18.91
CA TRP A 169 0.18 -15.12 17.84
C TRP A 169 0.06 -16.59 17.43
N LYS A 170 -1.15 -17.08 17.28
CA LYS A 170 -1.45 -18.46 16.84
C LYS A 170 -1.95 -18.50 15.39
N ASN A 171 -2.27 -17.33 14.80
CA ASN A 171 -2.84 -17.18 13.45
C ASN A 171 -4.17 -17.94 13.26
N LYS A 172 -5.03 -17.94 14.29
CA LYS A 172 -6.31 -18.67 14.35
C LYS A 172 -7.47 -17.80 14.85
#